data_31f5b98588bdad4e5851cf2c6863686f
#
_entry.id   31f5b98588bdad4e5851cf2c6863686f
#
_cell.length_a   1.000
_cell.length_b   1.000
_cell.length_c   1.000
_cell.angle_alpha   90.00
_cell.angle_beta   90.00
_cell.angle_gamma   90.00
#
_symmetry.space_group_name_H-M   'P 1'
#
loop_
_entity.id
_entity.type
_entity.pdbx_description
1 polymer ?
#
loop_
_entity_poly.entity_id
_entity_poly.type
_entity_poly.pdbx_seq_one_letter_code
_entity_poly.pdbx_strand_id
1 'polypeptide(L)'
;MLKIAGAKVFKNGEFDEDDIFIEGDRIVATGDETGEVIDAKGLLAIPGLVDVHSHGAVGHDFCDGTHEAISTLAKYQAQIGVAAICPATMTYPEDKLTQIAEAA
;
A
#
# COMPACT_ATOMS: atom_id res chain seq x y z
N MET A 1 -9.13 -12.63 13.36
CA MET A 1 -8.26 -13.39 12.46
C MET A 1 -8.83 -13.32 11.04
N LEU A 2 -8.00 -13.08 10.04
CA LEU A 2 -8.33 -13.18 8.63
C LEU A 2 -7.38 -14.19 7.98
N LYS A 3 -7.92 -15.09 7.18
CA LYS A 3 -7.14 -16.06 6.41
C LYS A 3 -7.32 -15.79 4.91
N ILE A 4 -6.23 -15.65 4.16
CA ILE A 4 -6.24 -15.68 2.70
C ILE A 4 -5.79 -17.06 2.29
N ALA A 5 -6.71 -17.86 1.72
CA ALA A 5 -6.51 -19.28 1.52
C ALA A 5 -6.19 -19.65 0.07
N GLY A 6 -5.19 -20.52 -0.14
CA GLY A 6 -4.89 -21.16 -1.41
C GLY A 6 -4.26 -20.25 -2.47
N ALA A 7 -3.68 -19.14 -2.09
CA ALA A 7 -2.95 -18.28 -3.03
C ALA A 7 -1.58 -18.87 -3.38
N LYS A 8 -1.05 -18.51 -4.55
CA LYS A 8 0.38 -18.65 -4.82
C LYS A 8 1.11 -17.43 -4.25
N VAL A 9 1.77 -17.62 -3.12
CA VAL A 9 2.44 -16.56 -2.36
C VAL A 9 3.89 -16.43 -2.81
N PHE A 10 4.31 -15.21 -3.12
CA PHE A 10 5.71 -14.92 -3.47
C PHE A 10 6.59 -14.91 -2.22
N LYS A 11 7.52 -15.84 -2.14
CA LYS A 11 8.48 -16.00 -1.04
C LYS A 11 9.85 -16.39 -1.60
N ASN A 12 10.90 -15.76 -1.13
CA ASN A 12 12.29 -16.14 -1.47
C ASN A 12 12.61 -16.25 -2.97
N GLY A 13 11.92 -15.48 -3.80
CA GLY A 13 12.15 -15.45 -5.26
C GLY A 13 11.25 -16.38 -6.07
N GLU A 14 10.38 -17.14 -5.46
CA GLU A 14 9.46 -18.08 -6.12
C GLU A 14 8.03 -17.96 -5.58
N PHE A 15 7.09 -18.60 -6.28
CA PHE A 15 5.69 -18.66 -5.89
C PHE A 15 5.34 -20.05 -5.41
N ASP A 16 4.95 -20.17 -4.13
CA ASP A 16 4.47 -21.40 -3.52
C ASP A 16 3.01 -21.29 -3.11
N GLU A 17 2.24 -22.38 -3.24
CA GLU A 17 0.89 -22.44 -2.70
C GLU A 17 0.94 -22.40 -1.17
N ASP A 18 0.31 -21.38 -0.58
CA ASP A 18 0.30 -21.21 0.87
C ASP A 18 -0.92 -20.39 1.32
N ASP A 19 -1.19 -20.43 2.61
CA ASP A 19 -2.19 -19.60 3.26
C ASP A 19 -1.50 -18.43 3.98
N ILE A 20 -2.15 -17.26 3.97
CA ILE A 20 -1.67 -16.09 4.71
C ILE A 20 -2.64 -15.84 5.87
N PHE A 21 -2.11 -15.79 7.09
CA PHE A 21 -2.87 -15.49 8.30
C PHE A 21 -2.59 -14.07 8.77
N ILE A 22 -3.65 -13.31 9.07
CA ILE A 22 -3.56 -11.92 9.49
C ILE A 22 -4.30 -11.76 10.82
N GLU A 23 -3.60 -11.27 11.83
CA GLU A 23 -4.15 -10.90 13.12
C GLU A 23 -3.96 -9.41 13.37
N GLY A 24 -5.09 -8.67 13.44
CA GLY A 24 -5.04 -7.21 13.49
C GLY A 24 -4.40 -6.63 12.22
N ASP A 25 -3.25 -6.00 12.38
CA ASP A 25 -2.44 -5.38 11.32
C ASP A 25 -1.19 -6.18 10.95
N ARG A 26 -1.08 -7.43 11.43
CA ARG A 26 0.12 -8.25 11.28
C ARG A 26 -0.12 -9.57 10.57
N ILE A 27 0.82 -9.92 9.70
CA ILE A 27 0.93 -11.28 9.16
C ILE A 27 1.56 -12.16 10.24
N VAL A 28 0.92 -13.28 10.55
CA VAL A 28 1.39 -14.25 11.55
C VAL A 28 1.69 -15.60 10.91
N ALA A 29 2.56 -16.39 11.55
CA ALA A 29 3.05 -17.65 10.98
C ALA A 29 1.95 -18.71 10.85
N THR A 30 1.01 -18.73 11.77
CA THR A 30 -0.12 -19.67 11.82
C THR A 30 -1.35 -18.97 12.41
N GLY A 31 -2.52 -19.44 12.07
CA GLY A 31 -3.78 -18.94 12.64
C GLY A 31 -4.79 -20.07 12.74
N ASP A 32 -5.86 -19.81 13.47
CA ASP A 32 -7.02 -20.68 13.49
C ASP A 32 -7.98 -20.35 12.33
N GLU A 33 -8.90 -21.27 12.05
CA GLU A 33 -9.91 -21.13 10.99
C GLU A 33 -11.21 -20.45 11.48
N THR A 34 -11.19 -19.85 12.66
CA THR A 34 -12.39 -19.30 13.30
C THR A 34 -12.76 -17.90 12.80
N GLY A 35 -11.92 -17.30 11.96
CA GLY A 35 -12.11 -15.96 11.43
C GLY A 35 -12.67 -15.90 10.01
N GLU A 36 -12.59 -14.72 9.42
CA GLU A 36 -12.94 -14.50 8.02
C GLU A 36 -11.96 -15.22 7.09
N VAL A 37 -12.46 -15.86 6.04
CA VAL A 37 -11.64 -16.54 5.03
C VAL A 37 -11.91 -15.92 3.66
N ILE A 38 -10.82 -15.48 3.00
CA ILE A 38 -10.84 -15.06 1.60
C ILE A 38 -10.30 -16.22 0.76
N ASP A 39 -11.12 -16.77 -0.15
CA ASP A 39 -10.64 -17.75 -1.12
C ASP A 39 -9.82 -17.05 -2.21
N ALA A 40 -8.53 -17.33 -2.21
CA ALA A 40 -7.57 -16.78 -3.16
C ALA A 40 -6.99 -17.84 -4.11
N LYS A 41 -7.68 -18.99 -4.25
CA LYS A 41 -7.24 -20.07 -5.11
C LYS A 41 -7.09 -19.60 -6.56
N GLY A 42 -5.93 -19.87 -7.15
CA GLY A 42 -5.60 -19.43 -8.51
C GLY A 42 -5.13 -17.99 -8.62
N LEU A 43 -5.06 -17.25 -7.51
CA LEU A 43 -4.52 -15.89 -7.47
C LEU A 43 -3.04 -15.91 -7.04
N LEU A 44 -2.33 -14.83 -7.40
CA LEU A 44 -0.98 -14.58 -6.94
C LEU A 44 -1.03 -13.59 -5.77
N ALA A 45 -0.34 -13.89 -4.69
CA ALA A 45 -0.15 -12.98 -3.57
C ALA A 45 1.30 -12.47 -3.54
N ILE A 46 1.44 -11.17 -3.62
CA ILE A 46 2.73 -10.47 -3.54
C ILE A 46 2.68 -9.43 -2.41
N PRO A 47 3.81 -9.01 -1.86
CA PRO A 47 3.86 -7.84 -1.00
C PRO A 47 3.27 -6.62 -1.70
N GLY A 48 2.65 -5.72 -0.95
CA GLY A 48 2.21 -4.44 -1.47
C GLY A 48 3.38 -3.70 -2.13
N LEU A 49 3.09 -3.03 -3.24
CA LEU A 49 4.11 -2.31 -4.01
C LEU A 49 4.59 -1.07 -3.24
N VAL A 50 5.82 -0.66 -3.49
CA VAL A 50 6.38 0.58 -2.96
C VAL A 50 6.69 1.51 -4.13
N ASP A 51 6.02 2.65 -4.19
CA ASP A 51 6.32 3.71 -5.14
C ASP A 51 7.40 4.61 -4.55
N VAL A 52 8.60 4.52 -5.07
CA VAL A 52 9.78 5.22 -4.52
C VAL A 52 9.92 6.67 -5.02
N HIS A 53 9.07 7.11 -5.96
CA HIS A 53 9.10 8.47 -6.48
C HIS A 53 7.81 8.80 -7.22
N SER A 54 6.97 9.64 -6.62
CA SER A 54 5.70 10.06 -7.22
C SER A 54 5.44 11.55 -6.95
N HIS A 55 5.01 12.27 -7.97
CA HIS A 55 4.63 13.68 -7.85
C HIS A 55 3.12 13.86 -7.68
N GLY A 56 2.32 13.03 -8.35
CA GLY A 56 0.88 13.17 -8.29
C GLY A 56 0.12 12.14 -9.13
N ALA A 57 -1.18 12.11 -8.97
CA ALA A 57 -2.11 11.30 -9.73
C ALA A 57 -3.55 11.83 -9.58
N VAL A 58 -4.46 11.37 -10.42
CA VAL A 58 -5.92 11.63 -10.36
C VAL A 58 -6.29 13.09 -10.19
N GLY A 59 -5.54 13.98 -10.87
CA GLY A 59 -5.80 15.42 -10.87
C GLY A 59 -5.24 16.19 -9.67
N HIS A 60 -4.47 15.55 -8.80
CA HIS A 60 -3.78 16.14 -7.66
C HIS A 60 -2.28 15.95 -7.75
N ASP A 61 -1.54 16.89 -7.16
CA ASP A 61 -0.08 16.88 -7.05
C ASP A 61 0.32 17.01 -5.57
N PHE A 62 1.40 16.36 -5.18
CA PHE A 62 1.94 16.51 -3.82
C PHE A 62 2.28 17.98 -3.52
N CYS A 63 2.68 18.74 -4.54
CA CYS A 63 2.97 20.17 -4.45
C CYS A 63 1.72 21.05 -4.31
N ASP A 64 0.51 20.51 -4.39
CA ASP A 64 -0.70 21.26 -4.02
C ASP A 64 -0.66 21.69 -2.55
N GLY A 65 0.05 20.92 -1.71
CA GLY A 65 0.31 21.25 -0.31
C GLY A 65 -0.97 21.33 0.51
N THR A 66 -1.90 20.41 0.24
CA THR A 66 -3.18 20.30 0.96
C THR A 66 -3.41 18.87 1.42
N HIS A 67 -4.00 18.71 2.59
CA HIS A 67 -4.40 17.40 3.11
C HIS A 67 -5.34 16.63 2.15
N GLU A 68 -6.21 17.35 1.44
CA GLU A 68 -7.11 16.76 0.45
C GLU A 68 -6.35 16.09 -0.69
N ALA A 69 -5.37 16.79 -1.28
CA ALA A 69 -4.54 16.27 -2.35
C ALA A 69 -3.77 15.02 -1.89
N ILE A 70 -3.11 15.10 -0.76
CA ILE A 70 -2.32 14.00 -0.18
C ILE A 70 -3.20 12.79 0.13
N SER A 71 -4.36 13.00 0.76
CA SER A 71 -5.32 11.93 1.06
C SER A 71 -5.87 11.27 -0.21
N THR A 72 -6.13 12.06 -1.25
CA THR A 72 -6.61 11.55 -2.55
C THR A 72 -5.54 10.70 -3.25
N LEU A 73 -4.30 11.17 -3.25
CA LEU A 73 -3.16 10.41 -3.78
C LEU A 73 -2.97 9.10 -3.04
N ALA A 74 -2.95 9.12 -1.71
CA ALA A 74 -2.77 7.93 -0.89
C ALA A 74 -3.88 6.89 -1.11
N LYS A 75 -5.14 7.32 -1.18
CA LYS A 75 -6.28 6.44 -1.48
C LYS A 75 -6.18 5.81 -2.86
N TYR A 76 -5.83 6.59 -3.88
CA TYR A 76 -5.64 6.08 -5.23
C TYR A 76 -4.52 5.04 -5.27
N GLN A 77 -3.38 5.32 -4.66
CA GLN A 77 -2.25 4.40 -4.60
C GLN A 77 -2.62 3.08 -3.89
N ALA A 78 -3.36 3.16 -2.79
CA ALA A 78 -3.86 1.97 -2.08
C ALA A 78 -4.80 1.12 -2.96
N GLN A 79 -5.66 1.76 -3.75
CA GLN A 79 -6.58 1.05 -4.66
C GLN A 79 -5.88 0.25 -5.76
N ILE A 80 -4.68 0.67 -6.16
CA ILE A 80 -3.88 -0.02 -7.17
C ILE A 80 -2.78 -0.92 -6.60
N GLY A 81 -2.83 -1.19 -5.28
CA GLY A 81 -1.94 -2.14 -4.62
C GLY A 81 -0.61 -1.55 -4.13
N VAL A 82 -0.47 -0.24 -4.09
CA VAL A 82 0.70 0.43 -3.53
C VAL A 82 0.52 0.61 -2.03
N ALA A 83 1.36 -0.01 -1.23
CA ALA A 83 1.31 0.00 0.23
C ALA A 83 2.13 1.15 0.86
N ALA A 84 3.09 1.69 0.13
CA ALA A 84 3.90 2.82 0.58
C ALA A 84 4.30 3.70 -0.60
N ILE A 85 4.31 5.01 -0.38
CA ILE A 85 4.71 5.99 -1.40
C ILE A 85 5.79 6.91 -0.84
N CYS A 86 6.71 7.34 -1.71
CA CYS A 86 7.65 8.43 -1.45
C CYS A 86 7.24 9.62 -2.32
N PRO A 87 6.38 10.51 -1.82
CA PRO A 87 5.98 11.68 -2.59
C PRO A 87 7.15 12.65 -2.74
N ALA A 88 7.26 13.24 -3.92
CA ALA A 88 8.34 14.15 -4.26
C ALA A 88 7.81 15.52 -4.65
N THR A 89 8.47 16.55 -4.17
CA THR A 89 8.21 17.94 -4.58
C THR A 89 8.96 18.27 -5.86
N MET A 90 8.46 19.28 -6.56
CA MET A 90 9.27 20.03 -7.51
C MET A 90 10.15 21.04 -6.77
N THR A 91 11.01 21.74 -7.50
CA THR A 91 11.83 22.81 -6.93
C THR A 91 10.97 24.06 -6.70
N TYR A 92 10.81 24.44 -5.44
CA TYR A 92 10.06 25.62 -5.01
C TYR A 92 10.86 26.42 -3.96
N PRO A 93 10.50 27.68 -3.71
CA PRO A 93 11.01 28.44 -2.57
C PRO A 93 10.73 27.73 -1.23
N GLU A 94 11.53 28.01 -0.22
CA GLU A 94 11.49 27.34 1.10
C GLU A 94 10.11 27.43 1.77
N ASP A 95 9.45 28.59 1.71
CA ASP A 95 8.11 28.78 2.27
C ASP A 95 7.08 27.85 1.65
N LYS A 96 7.13 27.65 0.34
CA LYS A 96 6.25 26.70 -0.36
C LYS A 96 6.58 25.24 -0.02
N LEU A 97 7.86 24.89 0.07
CA LEU A 97 8.27 23.55 0.48
C LEU A 97 7.85 23.24 1.92
N THR A 98 7.95 24.22 2.82
CA THR A 98 7.48 24.10 4.20
C THR A 98 5.97 23.83 4.25
N GLN A 99 5.17 24.61 3.51
CA GLN A 99 3.72 24.40 3.41
C GLN A 99 3.37 22.99 2.93
N ILE A 100 4.07 22.49 1.91
CA ILE A 100 3.84 21.14 1.38
C ILE A 100 4.16 20.08 2.44
N ALA A 101 5.28 20.22 3.14
CA ALA A 101 5.70 19.28 4.17
C ALA A 101 4.77 19.29 5.40
N GLU A 102 4.23 20.45 5.77
CA GLU A 102 3.29 20.58 6.89
C GLU A 102 1.90 19.96 6.57
N ALA A 103 1.55 19.83 5.30
CA ALA A 103 0.30 19.22 4.88
C ALA A 103 0.36 17.67 4.84
N ALA A 104 1.56 17.10 4.86
CA ALA A 104 1.79 15.66 4.78
C ALA A 104 1.72 14.98 6.15
#